data_36f95a1168fd788e87698ed9c8b762a1
#
_entry.id   36f95a1168fd788e87698ed9c8b762a1
#
_cell.length_a   1.000
_cell.length_b   1.000
_cell.length_c   1.000
_cell.angle_alpha   90.00
_cell.angle_beta   90.00
_cell.angle_gamma   90.00
#
_symmetry.space_group_name_H-M   'P 1'
#
loop_
_entity.id
_entity.type
_entity.pdbx_description
1 polymer ?
#
loop_
_entity_poly.entity_id
_entity_poly.type
_entity_poly.pdbx_seq_one_letter_code
_entity_poly.pdbx_strand_id
1 'polypeptide(L)'
;MSIDKGYRVTTKAAVLGKLNEPLVVEELEVPYLDVGQVLVKVHTTTICGKQMGEMSGWYGPDRFLPHLLGHEGGGVVEETGPGVICVNKGDHVVMHWRKGIGIDSRTPIRYKRKDGSFVGAGPIATFTEYAVVSENRLTVVPRDIPFYVASLMGCAVTTALGLVNNEANLKIGQSIVIIGCGGVGQNIIRAARMVSANPIVAIDRLSSKLGMATISGATHVFNNNADFHFGDAGRILDKGVDVVVECTGIPSLVASALSIASSEGKVILLVPPESGEKMEWPLMGNRKVSMSLGGKTNPTEDIPRYARLWMDGRLDLDGIITDSFTLDEINSAVDLMKTGKCGRCVIEF
;
A
#
# COMPACT_ATOMS: atom_id res chain seq x y z
N MET A 1 39.36 -1.41 -12.19
CA MET A 1 39.66 -1.10 -10.78
C MET A 1 38.33 -0.68 -10.14
N SER A 2 37.70 -1.53 -9.34
CA SER A 2 36.55 -1.10 -8.54
C SER A 2 37.14 -0.25 -7.41
N ILE A 3 36.85 1.02 -7.42
CA ILE A 3 37.04 1.88 -6.25
C ILE A 3 36.14 1.28 -5.18
N ASP A 4 36.73 0.80 -4.10
CA ASP A 4 36.00 0.40 -2.90
C ASP A 4 35.32 1.66 -2.35
N LYS A 5 34.08 1.90 -2.80
CA LYS A 5 33.25 2.98 -2.28
C LYS A 5 32.83 2.53 -0.88
N GLY A 6 33.57 2.95 0.16
CA GLY A 6 33.31 2.61 1.54
C GLY A 6 31.84 2.79 1.96
N TYR A 7 31.54 2.49 3.20
CA TYR A 7 30.21 2.69 3.79
C TYR A 7 30.24 3.94 4.67
N ARG A 8 29.12 4.65 4.73
CA ARG A 8 29.08 6.04 5.19
C ARG A 8 28.63 6.21 6.62
N VAL A 9 27.51 5.60 6.96
CA VAL A 9 26.85 5.65 8.28
C VAL A 9 26.22 4.31 8.58
N THR A 10 25.97 4.03 9.82
CA THR A 10 25.17 2.87 10.22
C THR A 10 23.69 3.25 10.27
N THR A 11 22.83 2.29 10.01
CA THR A 11 21.38 2.39 10.14
C THR A 11 20.83 1.16 10.81
N LYS A 12 19.82 1.32 11.63
CA LYS A 12 19.04 0.21 12.17
C LYS A 12 17.97 -0.17 11.14
N ALA A 13 17.85 -1.45 10.84
CA ALA A 13 16.96 -1.94 9.80
C ALA A 13 16.35 -3.29 10.16
N ALA A 14 15.12 -3.56 9.70
CA ALA A 14 14.46 -4.85 9.84
C ALA A 14 14.64 -5.67 8.56
N VAL A 15 15.35 -6.77 8.66
CA VAL A 15 15.80 -7.63 7.55
C VAL A 15 14.93 -8.87 7.46
N LEU A 16 14.42 -9.18 6.27
CA LEU A 16 13.87 -10.48 5.94
C LEU A 16 15.01 -11.43 5.58
N GLY A 17 15.35 -12.31 6.51
CA GLY A 17 16.41 -13.31 6.32
C GLY A 17 15.91 -14.60 5.66
N LYS A 18 14.65 -14.99 5.98
CA LYS A 18 14.04 -16.23 5.49
C LYS A 18 12.50 -16.10 5.53
N LEU A 19 11.83 -16.73 4.58
CA LEU A 19 10.37 -16.77 4.52
C LEU A 19 9.79 -17.48 5.76
N ASN A 20 8.66 -16.97 6.23
CA ASN A 20 7.94 -17.46 7.40
C ASN A 20 8.70 -17.34 8.73
N GLU A 21 9.77 -16.56 8.78
CA GLU A 21 10.49 -16.23 10.01
C GLU A 21 10.28 -14.74 10.37
N PRO A 22 10.42 -14.38 11.65
CA PRO A 22 10.38 -12.99 12.09
C PRO A 22 11.47 -12.16 11.40
N LEU A 23 11.19 -10.86 11.21
CA LEU A 23 12.21 -9.91 10.77
C LEU A 23 13.29 -9.76 11.84
N VAL A 24 14.56 -9.69 11.40
CA VAL A 24 15.69 -9.44 12.30
C VAL A 24 16.04 -7.96 12.27
N VAL A 25 15.94 -7.29 13.41
CA VAL A 25 16.37 -5.89 13.54
C VAL A 25 17.87 -5.88 13.84
N GLU A 26 18.66 -5.28 12.95
CA GLU A 26 20.11 -5.25 13.05
C GLU A 26 20.70 -3.91 12.55
N GLU A 27 21.94 -3.62 12.92
CA GLU A 27 22.71 -2.49 12.39
C GLU A 27 23.39 -2.85 11.08
N LEU A 28 23.23 -2.01 10.09
CA LEU A 28 23.79 -2.14 8.76
C LEU A 28 24.59 -0.90 8.36
N GLU A 29 25.65 -1.05 7.60
CA GLU A 29 26.38 0.06 6.97
C GLU A 29 25.65 0.50 5.69
N VAL A 30 25.35 1.78 5.59
CA VAL A 30 24.67 2.40 4.44
C VAL A 30 25.66 2.62 3.30
N PRO A 31 25.38 2.16 2.07
CA PRO A 31 26.28 2.35 0.95
C PRO A 31 26.37 3.83 0.53
N TYR A 32 27.47 4.21 -0.12
CA TYR A 32 27.55 5.49 -0.84
C TYR A 32 26.55 5.51 -2.00
N LEU A 33 26.02 6.70 -2.27
CA LEU A 33 25.03 6.90 -3.31
C LEU A 33 25.65 6.82 -4.71
N ASP A 34 24.99 6.10 -5.59
CA ASP A 34 25.28 6.04 -7.00
C ASP A 34 24.29 6.91 -7.81
N VAL A 35 24.45 6.93 -9.13
CA VAL A 35 23.60 7.73 -10.04
C VAL A 35 22.12 7.48 -9.79
N GLY A 36 21.37 8.55 -9.57
CA GLY A 36 19.92 8.51 -9.33
C GLY A 36 19.49 7.92 -7.99
N GLN A 37 20.42 7.77 -7.04
CA GLN A 37 20.12 7.33 -5.68
C GLN A 37 20.02 8.50 -4.72
N VAL A 38 19.17 8.38 -3.73
CA VAL A 38 18.91 9.40 -2.69
C VAL A 38 18.94 8.73 -1.33
N LEU A 39 19.61 9.35 -0.36
CA LEU A 39 19.55 8.96 1.05
C LEU A 39 18.41 9.72 1.71
N VAL A 40 17.47 9.00 2.29
CA VAL A 40 16.33 9.54 3.03
C VAL A 40 16.41 9.09 4.48
N LYS A 41 16.32 10.05 5.41
CA LYS A 41 16.01 9.74 6.81
C LYS A 41 14.52 9.45 6.90
N VAL A 42 14.18 8.21 7.18
CA VAL A 42 12.78 7.79 7.34
C VAL A 42 12.30 8.22 8.72
N HIS A 43 11.14 8.85 8.77
CA HIS A 43 10.49 9.23 10.03
C HIS A 43 9.33 8.31 10.36
N THR A 44 8.61 7.86 9.33
CA THR A 44 7.52 6.90 9.49
C THR A 44 7.43 5.99 8.28
N THR A 45 7.05 4.75 8.52
CA THR A 45 6.63 3.81 7.48
C THR A 45 5.39 3.06 7.96
N THR A 46 4.60 2.52 7.03
CA THR A 46 3.46 1.68 7.39
C THR A 46 3.65 0.27 6.86
N ILE A 47 3.05 -0.71 7.56
CA ILE A 47 3.07 -2.11 7.11
C ILE A 47 1.86 -2.35 6.22
N CYS A 48 2.10 -2.86 5.03
CA CYS A 48 1.07 -3.18 4.03
C CYS A 48 0.85 -4.69 3.92
N GLY A 49 -0.33 -5.11 3.48
CA GLY A 49 -0.61 -6.51 3.17
C GLY A 49 0.36 -7.13 2.16
N LYS A 50 0.96 -6.30 1.29
CA LYS A 50 2.00 -6.76 0.35
C LYS A 50 3.22 -7.32 1.07
N GLN A 51 3.74 -6.64 2.12
CA GLN A 51 4.85 -7.16 2.92
C GLN A 51 4.47 -8.44 3.66
N MET A 52 3.23 -8.54 4.15
CA MET A 52 2.76 -9.78 4.75
C MET A 52 2.84 -10.96 3.79
N GLY A 53 2.44 -10.73 2.53
CA GLY A 53 2.57 -11.72 1.46
C GLY A 53 4.03 -12.03 1.08
N GLU A 54 4.92 -11.04 1.09
CA GLU A 54 6.35 -11.23 0.85
C GLU A 54 6.98 -12.08 1.96
N MET A 55 6.72 -11.76 3.21
CA MET A 55 7.23 -12.50 4.38
C MET A 55 6.73 -13.93 4.43
N SER A 56 5.48 -14.20 4.01
CA SER A 56 4.89 -15.54 4.02
C SER A 56 5.22 -16.39 2.79
N GLY A 57 5.85 -15.82 1.76
CA GLY A 57 6.09 -16.52 0.49
C GLY A 57 4.84 -16.69 -0.38
N TRP A 58 3.77 -15.92 -0.14
CA TRP A 58 2.53 -15.92 -0.95
C TRP A 58 2.80 -15.77 -2.45
N TYR A 59 3.84 -15.02 -2.81
CA TYR A 59 4.22 -14.76 -4.20
C TYR A 59 5.22 -15.77 -4.76
N GLY A 60 5.48 -16.87 -4.04
CA GLY A 60 6.44 -17.90 -4.40
C GLY A 60 7.83 -17.70 -3.76
N PRO A 61 8.83 -18.48 -4.18
CA PRO A 61 10.19 -18.42 -3.63
C PRO A 61 10.81 -17.03 -3.82
N ASP A 62 11.41 -16.49 -2.74
CA ASP A 62 12.11 -15.22 -2.79
C ASP A 62 13.61 -15.43 -3.04
N ARG A 63 14.05 -15.04 -4.24
CA ARG A 63 15.45 -15.15 -4.68
C ARG A 63 16.34 -13.99 -4.21
N PHE A 64 15.78 -12.99 -3.53
CA PHE A 64 16.50 -11.79 -3.13
C PHE A 64 16.94 -11.82 -1.67
N LEU A 65 16.57 -12.86 -0.92
CA LEU A 65 16.93 -13.02 0.49
C LEU A 65 18.46 -13.04 0.67
N PRO A 66 19.03 -12.41 1.74
CA PRO A 66 18.32 -11.52 2.67
C PRO A 66 18.12 -10.11 2.09
N HIS A 67 17.01 -9.46 2.38
CA HIS A 67 16.78 -8.09 1.94
C HIS A 67 15.89 -7.27 2.88
N LEU A 68 15.91 -5.95 2.70
CA LEU A 68 15.03 -5.00 3.38
C LEU A 68 13.66 -4.97 2.72
N LEU A 69 12.64 -4.76 3.54
CA LEU A 69 11.25 -4.57 3.13
C LEU A 69 10.80 -3.10 3.32
N GLY A 70 9.50 -2.88 3.08
CA GLY A 70 8.85 -1.58 3.16
C GLY A 70 8.82 -0.87 1.81
N HIS A 71 7.67 -0.27 1.46
CA HIS A 71 7.50 0.38 0.15
C HIS A 71 6.67 1.66 0.22
N GLU A 72 6.36 2.12 1.41
CA GLU A 72 5.64 3.38 1.66
C GLU A 72 6.20 4.03 2.92
N GLY A 73 6.48 5.32 2.88
CA GLY A 73 7.06 6.03 4.01
C GLY A 73 7.00 7.55 3.85
N GLY A 74 7.28 8.23 4.94
CA GLY A 74 7.50 9.66 5.00
C GLY A 74 8.86 9.95 5.61
N GLY A 75 9.60 10.90 5.04
CA GLY A 75 10.94 11.19 5.52
C GLY A 75 11.52 12.49 4.97
N VAL A 76 12.77 12.73 5.30
CA VAL A 76 13.55 13.91 4.86
C VAL A 76 14.74 13.47 4.03
N VAL A 77 14.96 14.12 2.90
CA VAL A 77 16.14 13.89 2.07
C VAL A 77 17.39 14.37 2.79
N GLU A 78 18.32 13.46 3.05
CA GLU A 78 19.61 13.78 3.69
C GLU A 78 20.72 14.06 2.68
N GLU A 79 20.72 13.32 1.56
CA GLU A 79 21.71 13.50 0.50
C GLU A 79 21.21 12.97 -0.83
N THR A 80 21.71 13.59 -1.89
CA THR A 80 21.41 13.20 -3.27
C THR A 80 22.67 12.70 -3.98
N GLY A 81 22.55 11.58 -4.68
CA GLY A 81 23.60 11.04 -5.53
C GLY A 81 23.72 11.78 -6.87
N PRO A 82 24.71 11.41 -7.68
CA PRO A 82 24.92 12.04 -8.98
C PRO A 82 23.69 11.95 -9.88
N GLY A 83 23.38 13.05 -10.58
CA GLY A 83 22.30 13.14 -11.57
C GLY A 83 20.91 13.35 -11.00
N VAL A 84 20.71 13.29 -9.67
CA VAL A 84 19.43 13.59 -9.03
C VAL A 84 19.08 15.07 -9.20
N ILE A 85 17.87 15.35 -9.67
CA ILE A 85 17.37 16.72 -9.92
C ILE A 85 15.94 16.97 -9.39
N CYS A 86 15.20 15.93 -9.03
CA CYS A 86 13.79 16.06 -8.64
C CYS A 86 13.59 16.35 -7.15
N VAL A 87 14.62 16.13 -6.33
CA VAL A 87 14.61 16.36 -4.90
C VAL A 87 15.92 17.00 -4.43
N ASN A 88 15.87 17.73 -3.32
CA ASN A 88 17.02 18.39 -2.72
C ASN A 88 17.16 17.98 -1.25
N LYS A 89 18.36 18.09 -0.70
CA LYS A 89 18.59 17.93 0.74
C LYS A 89 17.65 18.82 1.55
N GLY A 90 16.98 18.23 2.53
CA GLY A 90 16.02 18.89 3.42
C GLY A 90 14.58 18.90 2.91
N ASP A 91 14.32 18.34 1.73
CA ASP A 91 12.96 18.18 1.25
C ASP A 91 12.22 17.11 2.07
N HIS A 92 10.98 17.41 2.44
CA HIS A 92 10.04 16.41 2.97
C HIS A 92 9.45 15.62 1.81
N VAL A 93 9.49 14.31 1.92
CA VAL A 93 9.11 13.42 0.81
C VAL A 93 8.14 12.32 1.25
N VAL A 94 7.24 11.98 0.33
CA VAL A 94 6.57 10.70 0.31
C VAL A 94 7.47 9.70 -0.42
N MET A 95 7.73 8.59 0.22
CA MET A 95 8.40 7.43 -0.36
C MET A 95 7.35 6.46 -0.89
N HIS A 96 7.41 6.10 -2.17
CA HIS A 96 6.35 5.33 -2.83
C HIS A 96 6.90 4.26 -3.77
N TRP A 97 6.19 3.15 -3.89
CA TRP A 97 6.63 2.01 -4.69
C TRP A 97 6.42 2.18 -6.20
N ARG A 98 5.45 2.99 -6.63
CA ARG A 98 5.24 3.26 -8.05
C ARG A 98 6.31 4.24 -8.56
N LYS A 99 6.64 4.11 -9.84
CA LYS A 99 7.57 5.05 -10.47
C LYS A 99 6.90 6.40 -10.68
N GLY A 100 7.55 7.44 -10.18
CA GLY A 100 7.30 8.84 -10.51
C GLY A 100 8.31 9.35 -11.54
N ILE A 101 8.51 10.67 -11.55
CA ILE A 101 9.54 11.35 -12.33
C ILE A 101 10.93 11.11 -11.71
N GLY A 102 11.98 11.26 -12.49
CA GLY A 102 13.36 11.12 -12.05
C GLY A 102 14.01 9.81 -12.49
N ILE A 103 15.24 9.62 -12.06
CA ILE A 103 16.06 8.48 -12.46
C ILE A 103 15.56 7.20 -11.78
N ASP A 104 15.37 6.15 -12.57
CA ASP A 104 15.21 4.77 -12.07
C ASP A 104 16.60 4.15 -11.97
N SER A 105 17.23 4.29 -10.80
CA SER A 105 18.61 3.80 -10.61
C SER A 105 18.68 2.30 -10.85
N ARG A 106 19.66 1.89 -11.66
CA ARG A 106 19.91 0.48 -11.98
C ARG A 106 20.98 -0.14 -11.09
N THR A 107 21.69 0.68 -10.31
CA THR A 107 22.71 0.18 -9.39
C THR A 107 22.05 -0.52 -8.22
N PRO A 108 22.35 -1.81 -7.97
CA PRO A 108 21.82 -2.53 -6.83
C PRO A 108 22.20 -1.87 -5.51
N ILE A 109 21.22 -1.65 -4.65
CA ILE A 109 21.44 -1.12 -3.31
C ILE A 109 21.77 -2.29 -2.39
N ARG A 110 22.95 -2.24 -1.75
CA ARG A 110 23.44 -3.30 -0.86
C ARG A 110 23.98 -2.69 0.42
N TYR A 111 23.30 -2.94 1.50
CA TYR A 111 23.76 -2.65 2.85
C TYR A 111 24.74 -3.72 3.29
N LYS A 112 25.70 -3.38 4.15
CA LYS A 112 26.73 -4.32 4.59
C LYS A 112 26.60 -4.60 6.09
N ARG A 113 26.70 -5.85 6.46
CA ARG A 113 26.79 -6.30 7.85
C ARG A 113 28.19 -6.18 8.41
N LYS A 114 28.33 -6.21 9.71
CA LYS A 114 29.64 -6.21 10.42
C LYS A 114 30.53 -7.42 10.05
N ASP A 115 29.93 -8.55 9.65
CA ASP A 115 30.65 -9.75 9.19
C ASP A 115 31.09 -9.67 7.71
N GLY A 116 30.76 -8.58 7.03
CA GLY A 116 31.09 -8.35 5.62
C GLY A 116 30.06 -8.90 4.64
N SER A 117 29.02 -9.62 5.07
CA SER A 117 27.92 -10.06 4.22
C SER A 117 26.99 -8.89 3.83
N PHE A 118 26.18 -9.10 2.80
CA PHE A 118 25.31 -8.06 2.26
C PHE A 118 23.83 -8.36 2.46
N VAL A 119 23.06 -7.28 2.68
CA VAL A 119 21.61 -7.26 2.68
C VAL A 119 21.15 -6.43 1.49
N GLY A 120 20.35 -7.01 0.61
CA GLY A 120 19.80 -6.33 -0.55
C GLY A 120 18.72 -5.32 -0.16
N ALA A 121 18.53 -4.33 -1.04
CA ALA A 121 17.32 -3.50 -1.03
C ALA A 121 16.86 -3.32 -2.47
N GLY A 122 15.54 -3.22 -2.66
CA GLY A 122 14.97 -2.84 -3.94
C GLY A 122 15.18 -1.33 -4.20
N PRO A 123 14.54 -0.79 -5.26
CA PRO A 123 14.58 0.64 -5.55
C PRO A 123 13.94 1.50 -4.46
N ILE A 124 13.28 0.88 -3.51
CA ILE A 124 12.73 1.43 -2.26
C ILE A 124 12.71 0.36 -1.19
N ALA A 125 13.13 0.69 0.02
CA ALA A 125 12.94 -0.09 1.24
C ALA A 125 12.82 0.90 2.41
N THR A 126 11.76 0.77 3.23
CA THR A 126 11.44 1.76 4.26
C THR A 126 11.46 1.22 5.69
N PHE A 127 11.75 -0.09 5.89
CA PHE A 127 11.90 -0.64 7.23
C PHE A 127 13.32 -0.44 7.77
N THR A 128 13.79 0.80 7.69
CA THR A 128 15.13 1.24 8.10
C THR A 128 15.11 2.73 8.43
N GLU A 129 15.95 3.18 9.37
CA GLU A 129 16.08 4.58 9.73
C GLU A 129 16.62 5.44 8.56
N TYR A 130 17.56 4.90 7.80
CA TYR A 130 18.16 5.55 6.62
C TYR A 130 18.00 4.65 5.40
N ALA A 131 17.19 5.11 4.47
CA ALA A 131 16.89 4.40 3.24
C ALA A 131 17.64 5.01 2.05
N VAL A 132 18.40 4.18 1.33
CA VAL A 132 18.84 4.52 -0.02
C VAL A 132 17.74 4.10 -0.99
N VAL A 133 17.25 5.05 -1.78
CA VAL A 133 16.14 4.83 -2.70
C VAL A 133 16.43 5.41 -4.07
N SER A 134 15.74 4.93 -5.09
CA SER A 134 15.79 5.52 -6.42
C SER A 134 15.04 6.86 -6.44
N GLU A 135 15.56 7.87 -7.15
CA GLU A 135 14.96 9.20 -7.23
C GLU A 135 13.48 9.16 -7.59
N ASN A 136 13.11 8.32 -8.55
CA ASN A 136 11.73 8.18 -9.02
C ASN A 136 10.79 7.45 -8.04
N ARG A 137 11.24 7.20 -6.82
CA ARG A 137 10.42 6.67 -5.71
C ARG A 137 10.12 7.75 -4.66
N LEU A 138 10.40 8.99 -4.98
CA LEU A 138 10.22 10.13 -4.09
C LEU A 138 9.30 11.17 -4.74
N THR A 139 8.43 11.75 -3.93
CA THR A 139 7.64 12.93 -4.29
C THR A 139 7.70 13.94 -3.16
N VAL A 140 8.15 15.17 -3.46
CA VAL A 140 8.23 16.26 -2.50
C VAL A 140 6.82 16.66 -2.07
N VAL A 141 6.65 16.90 -0.78
CA VAL A 141 5.40 17.39 -0.19
C VAL A 141 5.67 18.58 0.72
N PRO A 142 4.64 19.44 0.97
CA PRO A 142 4.75 20.54 1.92
C PRO A 142 5.21 20.04 3.31
N ARG A 143 6.01 20.87 4.00
CA ARG A 143 6.54 20.55 5.34
C ARG A 143 5.47 20.39 6.40
N ASP A 144 4.31 21.00 6.19
CA ASP A 144 3.14 20.90 7.08
C ASP A 144 2.43 19.54 7.00
N ILE A 145 2.79 18.68 6.05
CA ILE A 145 2.27 17.31 5.97
C ILE A 145 3.02 16.46 7.02
N PRO A 146 2.32 15.92 8.02
CA PRO A 146 2.92 15.00 8.98
C PRO A 146 3.46 13.75 8.29
N PHE A 147 4.57 13.19 8.77
CA PHE A 147 5.20 12.04 8.12
C PHE A 147 4.30 10.80 8.09
N TYR A 148 3.43 10.60 9.09
CA TYR A 148 2.47 9.50 9.07
C TYR A 148 1.45 9.66 7.93
N VAL A 149 1.02 10.88 7.61
CA VAL A 149 0.17 11.17 6.45
C VAL A 149 0.93 10.92 5.15
N ALA A 150 2.18 11.39 5.07
CA ALA A 150 3.06 11.13 3.94
C ALA A 150 3.23 9.62 3.70
N SER A 151 3.46 8.81 4.76
CA SER A 151 3.63 7.37 4.62
C SER A 151 2.38 6.68 4.05
N LEU A 152 1.17 7.08 4.45
CA LEU A 152 -0.08 6.56 3.89
C LEU A 152 -0.24 6.85 2.39
N MET A 153 0.30 7.99 1.92
CA MET A 153 0.26 8.38 0.51
C MET A 153 1.22 7.57 -0.37
N GLY A 154 2.18 6.85 0.21
CA GLY A 154 3.14 6.03 -0.53
C GLY A 154 2.54 4.81 -1.22
N CYS A 155 1.40 4.30 -0.71
CA CYS A 155 0.73 3.12 -1.26
C CYS A 155 -0.79 3.16 -1.08
N ALA A 156 -1.28 3.09 0.18
CA ALA A 156 -2.68 2.80 0.44
C ALA A 156 -3.64 3.86 -0.09
N VAL A 157 -3.35 5.14 0.16
CA VAL A 157 -4.18 6.28 -0.26
C VAL A 157 -4.13 6.43 -1.78
N THR A 158 -2.94 6.48 -2.36
CA THR A 158 -2.76 6.60 -3.81
C THR A 158 -3.43 5.46 -4.57
N THR A 159 -3.27 4.22 -4.08
CA THR A 159 -3.93 3.06 -4.68
C THR A 159 -5.45 3.20 -4.65
N ALA A 160 -6.03 3.57 -3.52
CA ALA A 160 -7.47 3.67 -3.35
C ALA A 160 -8.09 4.81 -4.18
N LEU A 161 -7.52 6.02 -4.09
CA LEU A 161 -8.04 7.16 -4.84
C LEU A 161 -7.86 6.96 -6.35
N GLY A 162 -6.71 6.45 -6.76
CA GLY A 162 -6.45 6.12 -8.15
C GLY A 162 -7.35 4.99 -8.67
N LEU A 163 -7.64 3.97 -7.86
CA LEU A 163 -8.58 2.91 -8.24
C LEU A 163 -9.96 3.49 -8.54
N VAL A 164 -10.49 4.32 -7.66
CA VAL A 164 -11.82 4.93 -7.83
C VAL A 164 -11.84 5.87 -9.05
N ASN A 165 -10.82 6.73 -9.17
CA ASN A 165 -10.77 7.77 -10.19
C ASN A 165 -10.33 7.26 -11.57
N ASN A 166 -9.25 6.48 -11.64
CA ASN A 166 -8.59 6.14 -12.91
C ASN A 166 -9.01 4.77 -13.45
N GLU A 167 -9.17 3.75 -12.56
CA GLU A 167 -9.49 2.38 -13.00
C GLU A 167 -10.99 2.14 -13.02
N ALA A 168 -11.70 2.40 -11.93
CA ALA A 168 -13.14 2.30 -11.88
C ALA A 168 -13.80 3.40 -12.74
N ASN A 169 -13.20 4.59 -12.77
CA ASN A 169 -13.80 5.78 -13.35
C ASN A 169 -15.23 5.97 -12.82
N LEU A 170 -15.36 5.88 -11.50
CA LEU A 170 -16.63 5.88 -10.78
C LEU A 170 -17.32 7.23 -10.91
N LYS A 171 -18.58 7.23 -11.32
CA LYS A 171 -19.35 8.43 -11.55
C LYS A 171 -20.25 8.76 -10.37
N ILE A 172 -20.61 10.04 -10.24
CA ILE A 172 -21.59 10.51 -9.26
C ILE A 172 -22.85 9.64 -9.33
N GLY A 173 -23.29 9.14 -8.19
CA GLY A 173 -24.50 8.33 -8.05
C GLY A 173 -24.38 6.86 -8.48
N GLN A 174 -23.22 6.42 -9.01
CA GLN A 174 -22.98 5.01 -9.24
C GLN A 174 -22.77 4.25 -7.94
N SER A 175 -23.15 2.99 -7.95
CA SER A 175 -23.01 2.06 -6.84
C SER A 175 -21.64 1.42 -6.80
N ILE A 176 -21.13 1.20 -5.56
CA ILE A 176 -19.89 0.48 -5.37
C ILE A 176 -20.00 -0.49 -4.18
N VAL A 177 -19.48 -1.71 -4.36
CA VAL A 177 -19.32 -2.69 -3.30
C VAL A 177 -17.84 -2.92 -3.06
N ILE A 178 -17.43 -2.86 -1.81
CA ILE A 178 -16.05 -3.13 -1.38
C ILE A 178 -16.06 -4.40 -0.51
N ILE A 179 -15.37 -5.45 -0.98
CA ILE A 179 -15.20 -6.72 -0.26
C ILE A 179 -13.81 -6.74 0.36
N GLY A 180 -13.75 -6.72 1.69
CA GLY A 180 -12.51 -6.56 2.45
C GLY A 180 -12.22 -5.11 2.79
N CYS A 181 -12.56 -4.71 4.03
CA CYS A 181 -12.45 -3.34 4.56
C CYS A 181 -11.16 -3.13 5.36
N GLY A 182 -10.03 -3.66 4.87
CA GLY A 182 -8.69 -3.38 5.39
C GLY A 182 -8.20 -1.97 5.03
N GLY A 183 -6.91 -1.70 5.23
CA GLY A 183 -6.35 -0.35 5.04
C GLY A 183 -6.61 0.26 3.67
N VAL A 184 -6.58 -0.51 2.57
CA VAL A 184 -6.93 0.01 1.24
C VAL A 184 -8.43 0.11 1.07
N GLY A 185 -9.22 -0.91 1.51
CA GLY A 185 -10.68 -0.89 1.42
C GLY A 185 -11.30 0.32 2.12
N GLN A 186 -10.82 0.70 3.31
CA GLN A 186 -11.24 1.91 4.01
C GLN A 186 -10.99 3.18 3.19
N ASN A 187 -9.85 3.27 2.53
CA ASN A 187 -9.54 4.41 1.65
C ASN A 187 -10.36 4.41 0.35
N ILE A 188 -10.72 3.24 -0.18
CA ILE A 188 -11.64 3.13 -1.33
C ILE A 188 -13.03 3.66 -0.96
N ILE A 189 -13.53 3.34 0.25
CA ILE A 189 -14.80 3.86 0.77
C ILE A 189 -14.76 5.40 0.85
N ARG A 190 -13.67 5.97 1.40
CA ARG A 190 -13.48 7.43 1.45
C ARG A 190 -13.44 8.05 0.06
N ALA A 191 -12.70 7.45 -0.86
CA ALA A 191 -12.64 7.91 -2.25
C ALA A 191 -14.00 7.85 -2.95
N ALA A 192 -14.77 6.77 -2.73
CA ALA A 192 -16.11 6.62 -3.26
C ALA A 192 -17.08 7.70 -2.72
N ARG A 193 -16.97 8.00 -1.41
CA ARG A 193 -17.70 9.11 -0.79
C ARG A 193 -17.35 10.46 -1.42
N MET A 194 -16.06 10.71 -1.69
CA MET A 194 -15.59 11.96 -2.30
C MET A 194 -16.18 12.18 -3.70
N VAL A 195 -16.44 11.13 -4.47
CA VAL A 195 -17.09 11.22 -5.80
C VAL A 195 -18.60 11.06 -5.72
N SER A 196 -19.18 11.07 -4.53
CA SER A 196 -20.63 10.93 -4.31
C SER A 196 -21.22 9.65 -4.90
N ALA A 197 -20.53 8.54 -4.77
CA ALA A 197 -21.07 7.23 -5.10
C ALA A 197 -22.26 6.88 -4.18
N ASN A 198 -23.26 6.18 -4.70
CA ASN A 198 -24.44 5.79 -3.92
C ASN A 198 -25.18 4.60 -4.54
N PRO A 199 -25.41 3.52 -3.78
CA PRO A 199 -24.88 3.26 -2.45
C PRO A 199 -23.39 2.89 -2.45
N ILE A 200 -22.76 3.05 -1.28
CA ILE A 200 -21.42 2.55 -0.95
C ILE A 200 -21.61 1.39 0.03
N VAL A 201 -21.35 0.18 -0.41
CA VAL A 201 -21.57 -1.03 0.38
C VAL A 201 -20.22 -1.62 0.80
N ALA A 202 -20.05 -1.86 2.09
CA ALA A 202 -18.84 -2.46 2.66
C ALA A 202 -19.14 -3.86 3.20
N ILE A 203 -18.31 -4.84 2.84
CA ILE A 203 -18.44 -6.23 3.27
C ILE A 203 -17.13 -6.67 3.90
N ASP A 204 -17.20 -7.14 5.15
CA ASP A 204 -16.05 -7.70 5.88
C ASP A 204 -16.53 -8.72 6.93
N ARG A 205 -15.64 -9.63 7.33
CA ARG A 205 -15.93 -10.60 8.39
C ARG A 205 -15.82 -10.05 9.80
N LEU A 206 -15.12 -8.91 9.97
CA LEU A 206 -14.85 -8.30 11.27
C LEU A 206 -15.75 -7.08 11.50
N SER A 207 -16.59 -7.13 12.53
CA SER A 207 -17.48 -6.01 12.90
C SER A 207 -16.72 -4.72 13.19
N SER A 208 -15.50 -4.79 13.74
CA SER A 208 -14.65 -3.62 13.95
C SER A 208 -14.29 -2.90 12.64
N LYS A 209 -14.03 -3.65 11.56
CA LYS A 209 -13.77 -3.11 10.23
C LYS A 209 -15.01 -2.47 9.61
N LEU A 210 -16.17 -3.05 9.86
CA LEU A 210 -17.45 -2.50 9.40
C LEU A 210 -17.80 -1.21 10.15
N GLY A 211 -17.50 -1.11 11.44
CA GLY A 211 -17.62 0.14 12.19
C GLY A 211 -16.74 1.25 11.59
N MET A 212 -15.49 0.94 11.27
CA MET A 212 -14.60 1.87 10.58
C MET A 212 -15.12 2.23 9.16
N ALA A 213 -15.69 1.27 8.43
CA ALA A 213 -16.27 1.50 7.11
C ALA A 213 -17.43 2.50 7.15
N THR A 214 -18.30 2.40 8.17
CA THR A 214 -19.38 3.37 8.41
C THR A 214 -18.81 4.78 8.62
N ILE A 215 -17.80 4.93 9.48
CA ILE A 215 -17.11 6.21 9.71
C ILE A 215 -16.47 6.74 8.41
N SER A 216 -15.88 5.86 7.61
CA SER A 216 -15.26 6.20 6.31
C SER A 216 -16.28 6.64 5.25
N GLY A 217 -17.58 6.34 5.44
CA GLY A 217 -18.66 6.78 4.56
C GLY A 217 -19.41 5.69 3.81
N ALA A 218 -19.28 4.41 4.25
CA ALA A 218 -20.15 3.35 3.75
C ALA A 218 -21.61 3.63 4.13
N THR A 219 -22.52 3.52 3.15
CA THR A 219 -23.96 3.69 3.38
C THR A 219 -24.61 2.43 3.92
N HIS A 220 -24.02 1.27 3.61
CA HIS A 220 -24.46 -0.05 4.07
C HIS A 220 -23.24 -0.89 4.41
N VAL A 221 -23.36 -1.69 5.47
CA VAL A 221 -22.30 -2.60 5.90
C VAL A 221 -22.88 -4.00 6.11
N PHE A 222 -22.15 -5.04 5.69
CA PHE A 222 -22.54 -6.42 5.85
C PHE A 222 -21.40 -7.25 6.41
N ASN A 223 -21.71 -8.04 7.44
CA ASN A 223 -20.79 -9.02 7.98
C ASN A 223 -20.93 -10.34 7.19
N ASN A 224 -19.87 -10.77 6.51
CA ASN A 224 -19.87 -11.97 5.67
C ASN A 224 -19.54 -13.26 6.46
N ASN A 225 -20.00 -13.36 7.71
CA ASN A 225 -20.01 -14.62 8.45
C ASN A 225 -21.02 -15.62 7.85
N ALA A 226 -21.09 -16.84 8.39
CA ALA A 226 -21.78 -18.01 7.82
C ALA A 226 -23.22 -17.80 7.31
N ASP A 227 -23.95 -16.81 7.82
CA ASP A 227 -25.35 -16.54 7.45
C ASP A 227 -25.52 -15.43 6.40
N PHE A 228 -24.42 -14.87 5.86
CA PHE A 228 -24.49 -13.81 4.87
C PHE A 228 -24.57 -14.37 3.45
N HIS A 229 -25.57 -13.93 2.71
CA HIS A 229 -25.68 -14.19 1.29
C HIS A 229 -25.38 -12.94 0.48
N PHE A 230 -24.39 -13.00 -0.44
CA PHE A 230 -24.04 -11.88 -1.32
C PHE A 230 -25.25 -11.36 -2.12
N GLY A 231 -26.28 -12.18 -2.34
CA GLY A 231 -27.55 -11.77 -2.89
C GLY A 231 -28.24 -10.67 -2.08
N ASP A 232 -28.01 -10.59 -0.76
CA ASP A 232 -28.61 -9.56 0.08
C ASP A 232 -27.98 -8.19 -0.19
N ALA A 233 -26.68 -8.12 -0.43
CA ALA A 233 -26.03 -6.90 -0.92
C ALA A 233 -26.52 -6.54 -2.34
N GLY A 234 -26.77 -7.52 -3.18
CA GLY A 234 -27.34 -7.36 -4.52
C GLY A 234 -28.79 -6.86 -4.53
N ARG A 235 -29.59 -7.20 -3.49
CA ARG A 235 -30.99 -6.74 -3.36
C ARG A 235 -31.14 -5.25 -3.10
N ILE A 236 -30.08 -4.57 -2.61
CA ILE A 236 -30.07 -3.11 -2.50
C ILE A 236 -30.12 -2.45 -3.88
N LEU A 237 -29.76 -3.20 -4.93
CA LEU A 237 -29.62 -2.71 -6.31
C LEU A 237 -30.33 -3.65 -7.28
N ASP A 238 -31.49 -3.25 -7.76
CA ASP A 238 -32.35 -4.03 -8.66
C ASP A 238 -31.66 -4.52 -9.95
N LYS A 239 -30.59 -3.83 -10.39
CA LYS A 239 -29.86 -4.11 -11.63
C LYS A 239 -28.44 -4.64 -11.44
N GLY A 240 -28.05 -4.94 -10.21
CA GLY A 240 -26.67 -5.28 -9.84
C GLY A 240 -25.78 -4.03 -9.63
N VAL A 241 -24.54 -4.27 -9.30
CA VAL A 241 -23.59 -3.24 -8.84
C VAL A 241 -22.76 -2.70 -10.01
N ASP A 242 -22.59 -1.36 -10.10
CA ASP A 242 -21.77 -0.74 -11.16
C ASP A 242 -20.29 -1.09 -11.01
N VAL A 243 -19.77 -1.04 -9.77
CA VAL A 243 -18.37 -1.33 -9.47
C VAL A 243 -18.25 -2.23 -8.24
N VAL A 244 -17.57 -3.36 -8.37
CA VAL A 244 -17.22 -4.22 -7.24
C VAL A 244 -15.71 -4.23 -7.10
N VAL A 245 -15.20 -3.95 -5.91
CA VAL A 245 -13.77 -4.03 -5.60
C VAL A 245 -13.54 -5.17 -4.62
N GLU A 246 -12.74 -6.14 -5.03
CA GLU A 246 -12.37 -7.29 -4.22
C GLU A 246 -10.94 -7.10 -3.70
N CYS A 247 -10.78 -7.03 -2.37
CA CYS A 247 -9.54 -6.67 -1.69
C CYS A 247 -8.89 -7.84 -0.95
N THR A 248 -9.45 -9.06 -1.01
CA THR A 248 -9.00 -10.17 -0.17
C THR A 248 -8.17 -11.21 -0.92
N GLY A 249 -8.44 -11.42 -2.21
CA GLY A 249 -7.86 -12.49 -3.01
C GLY A 249 -8.45 -13.89 -2.71
N ILE A 250 -9.52 -13.99 -1.90
CA ILE A 250 -10.16 -15.26 -1.58
C ILE A 250 -11.03 -15.70 -2.77
N PRO A 251 -10.77 -16.88 -3.39
CA PRO A 251 -11.44 -17.29 -4.62
C PRO A 251 -12.97 -17.28 -4.56
N SER A 252 -13.57 -17.72 -3.44
CA SER A 252 -15.02 -17.69 -3.25
C SER A 252 -15.59 -16.28 -3.20
N LEU A 253 -14.84 -15.32 -2.64
CA LEU A 253 -15.24 -13.89 -2.60
C LEU A 253 -15.08 -13.24 -3.97
N VAL A 254 -14.07 -13.63 -4.75
CA VAL A 254 -13.93 -13.20 -6.14
C VAL A 254 -15.11 -13.68 -6.99
N ALA A 255 -15.52 -14.94 -6.85
CA ALA A 255 -16.70 -15.48 -7.53
C ALA A 255 -17.98 -14.72 -7.13
N SER A 256 -18.12 -14.40 -5.84
CA SER A 256 -19.23 -13.59 -5.32
C SER A 256 -19.23 -12.18 -5.91
N ALA A 257 -18.06 -11.53 -6.00
CA ALA A 257 -17.92 -10.22 -6.62
C ALA A 257 -18.42 -10.20 -8.06
N LEU A 258 -18.09 -11.24 -8.82
CA LEU A 258 -18.55 -11.43 -10.20
C LEU A 258 -20.07 -11.61 -10.29
N SER A 259 -20.67 -12.31 -9.32
CA SER A 259 -22.09 -12.63 -9.35
C SER A 259 -22.98 -11.41 -9.09
N ILE A 260 -22.54 -10.48 -8.22
CA ILE A 260 -23.32 -9.28 -7.84
C ILE A 260 -23.11 -8.10 -8.78
N ALA A 261 -22.09 -8.09 -9.62
CA ALA A 261 -21.88 -7.03 -10.58
C ALA A 261 -23.00 -6.99 -11.63
N SER A 262 -23.41 -5.81 -12.06
CA SER A 262 -24.38 -5.64 -13.14
C SER A 262 -23.83 -6.20 -14.47
N SER A 263 -24.68 -6.37 -15.48
CA SER A 263 -24.27 -6.88 -16.78
C SER A 263 -23.18 -6.05 -17.48
N GLU A 264 -23.11 -4.77 -17.19
CA GLU A 264 -22.10 -3.81 -17.69
C GLU A 264 -21.10 -3.40 -16.60
N GLY A 265 -21.17 -4.03 -15.42
CA GLY A 265 -20.42 -3.68 -14.23
C GLY A 265 -18.93 -3.97 -14.36
N LYS A 266 -18.17 -3.33 -13.48
CA LYS A 266 -16.72 -3.54 -13.36
C LYS A 266 -16.42 -4.32 -12.07
N VAL A 267 -15.58 -5.34 -12.17
CA VAL A 267 -14.99 -6.03 -11.02
C VAL A 267 -13.49 -5.77 -11.02
N ILE A 268 -13.00 -5.17 -9.95
CA ILE A 268 -11.58 -4.82 -9.82
C ILE A 268 -11.01 -5.63 -8.67
N LEU A 269 -10.03 -6.48 -8.98
CA LEU A 269 -9.31 -7.29 -8.00
C LEU A 269 -8.08 -6.52 -7.54
N LEU A 270 -7.92 -6.36 -6.24
CA LEU A 270 -6.76 -5.67 -5.64
C LEU A 270 -5.62 -6.64 -5.32
N VAL A 271 -5.98 -7.86 -4.95
CA VAL A 271 -5.04 -8.94 -4.62
C VAL A 271 -5.28 -10.08 -5.60
N PRO A 272 -4.22 -10.66 -6.20
CA PRO A 272 -4.39 -11.85 -7.03
C PRO A 272 -4.97 -12.99 -6.19
N PRO A 273 -5.89 -13.78 -6.75
CA PRO A 273 -6.37 -14.98 -6.10
C PRO A 273 -5.22 -15.92 -5.75
N GLU A 274 -5.37 -16.68 -4.68
CA GLU A 274 -4.37 -17.65 -4.25
C GLU A 274 -4.06 -18.64 -5.37
N SER A 275 -2.79 -18.86 -5.62
CA SER A 275 -2.35 -19.70 -6.74
C SER A 275 -2.69 -21.17 -6.51
N GLY A 276 -3.24 -21.84 -7.54
CA GLY A 276 -3.54 -23.27 -7.50
C GLY A 276 -4.99 -23.61 -7.16
N GLU A 277 -5.80 -22.68 -6.69
CA GLU A 277 -7.22 -22.91 -6.52
C GLU A 277 -8.00 -22.76 -7.84
N LYS A 278 -8.93 -23.67 -8.09
CA LYS A 278 -9.84 -23.56 -9.21
C LYS A 278 -10.95 -22.59 -8.86
N MET A 279 -11.17 -21.61 -9.72
CA MET A 279 -12.26 -20.65 -9.60
C MET A 279 -13.29 -20.89 -10.70
N GLU A 280 -14.54 -21.06 -10.32
CA GLU A 280 -15.64 -21.09 -11.28
C GLU A 280 -16.01 -19.66 -11.68
N TRP A 281 -16.00 -19.40 -12.96
CA TRP A 281 -16.39 -18.12 -13.52
C TRP A 281 -17.86 -18.16 -13.92
N PRO A 282 -18.72 -17.30 -13.36
CA PRO A 282 -20.10 -17.18 -13.84
C PRO A 282 -20.12 -16.62 -15.27
N LEU A 283 -21.27 -16.73 -15.93
CA LEU A 283 -21.47 -16.08 -17.22
C LEU A 283 -21.18 -14.57 -17.11
N MET A 284 -20.18 -14.13 -17.87
CA MET A 284 -19.61 -12.78 -17.71
C MET A 284 -20.48 -11.67 -18.32
N GLY A 285 -21.24 -11.99 -19.37
CA GLY A 285 -21.91 -10.95 -20.14
C GLY A 285 -20.90 -9.91 -20.62
N ASN A 286 -21.24 -8.62 -20.50
CA ASN A 286 -20.32 -7.49 -20.81
C ASN A 286 -19.52 -6.99 -19.60
N ARG A 287 -19.51 -7.72 -18.47
CA ARG A 287 -18.75 -7.33 -17.28
C ARG A 287 -17.26 -7.20 -17.58
N LYS A 288 -16.65 -6.18 -16.99
CA LYS A 288 -15.21 -5.95 -17.13
C LYS A 288 -14.50 -6.40 -15.86
N VAL A 289 -13.57 -7.33 -15.98
CA VAL A 289 -12.71 -7.78 -14.87
C VAL A 289 -11.30 -7.29 -15.10
N SER A 290 -10.70 -6.70 -14.08
CA SER A 290 -9.32 -6.22 -14.14
C SER A 290 -8.63 -6.38 -12.79
N MET A 291 -7.29 -6.44 -12.82
CA MET A 291 -6.50 -6.31 -11.61
C MET A 291 -6.01 -4.88 -11.46
N SER A 292 -6.15 -4.33 -10.25
CA SER A 292 -5.56 -3.03 -9.93
C SER A 292 -4.05 -3.17 -9.70
N LEU A 293 -3.29 -2.28 -10.27
CA LEU A 293 -1.87 -2.12 -9.99
C LEU A 293 -1.62 -0.69 -9.48
N GLY A 294 -1.91 -0.48 -8.19
CA GLY A 294 -1.72 0.81 -7.51
C GLY A 294 -2.62 1.91 -8.05
N GLY A 295 -3.85 1.59 -8.51
CA GLY A 295 -4.83 2.55 -8.96
C GLY A 295 -4.45 3.32 -10.22
N LYS A 296 -3.47 2.85 -11.00
CA LYS A 296 -2.87 3.60 -12.13
C LYS A 296 -2.44 5.02 -11.76
N THR A 297 -2.03 5.22 -10.52
CA THR A 297 -1.59 6.51 -9.99
C THR A 297 -0.29 6.96 -10.64
N ASN A 298 -0.18 8.23 -10.97
CA ASN A 298 1.07 8.93 -11.24
C ASN A 298 1.53 9.64 -9.95
N PRO A 299 2.51 9.10 -9.18
CA PRO A 299 2.89 9.68 -7.89
C PRO A 299 3.25 11.15 -7.96
N THR A 300 3.95 11.56 -9.02
CA THR A 300 4.42 12.94 -9.20
C THR A 300 3.29 13.95 -9.30
N GLU A 301 2.15 13.55 -9.88
CA GLU A 301 0.99 14.43 -10.04
C GLU A 301 -0.04 14.24 -8.94
N ASP A 302 -0.30 12.98 -8.58
CA ASP A 302 -1.43 12.64 -7.70
C ASP A 302 -1.10 12.88 -6.23
N ILE A 303 0.13 12.57 -5.76
CA ILE A 303 0.50 12.80 -4.37
C ILE A 303 0.36 14.29 -3.99
N PRO A 304 0.86 15.26 -4.77
CA PRO A 304 0.64 16.68 -4.46
C PRO A 304 -0.85 17.09 -4.50
N ARG A 305 -1.68 16.47 -5.37
CA ARG A 305 -3.13 16.71 -5.37
C ARG A 305 -3.78 16.19 -4.09
N TYR A 306 -3.42 14.99 -3.65
CA TYR A 306 -3.97 14.36 -2.45
C TYR A 306 -3.49 15.06 -1.18
N ALA A 307 -2.23 15.52 -1.16
CA ALA A 307 -1.69 16.34 -0.08
C ALA A 307 -2.51 17.64 0.11
N ARG A 308 -2.81 18.35 -0.99
CA ARG A 308 -3.69 19.54 -0.92
C ARG A 308 -5.08 19.20 -0.41
N LEU A 309 -5.70 18.12 -0.90
CA LEU A 309 -7.02 17.69 -0.41
C LEU A 309 -7.02 17.40 1.09
N TRP A 310 -5.93 16.81 1.60
CA TRP A 310 -5.77 16.57 3.03
C TRP A 310 -5.61 17.90 3.80
N MET A 311 -4.76 18.81 3.34
CA MET A 311 -4.55 20.13 3.95
C MET A 311 -5.83 20.96 3.98
N ASP A 312 -6.67 20.84 2.94
CA ASP A 312 -7.96 21.53 2.83
C ASP A 312 -9.09 20.82 3.61
N GLY A 313 -8.79 19.76 4.37
CA GLY A 313 -9.77 18.97 5.12
C GLY A 313 -10.78 18.20 4.23
N ARG A 314 -10.48 18.04 2.94
CA ARG A 314 -11.33 17.33 1.97
C ARG A 314 -11.03 15.83 1.90
N LEU A 315 -9.82 15.45 2.22
CA LEU A 315 -9.39 14.06 2.36
C LEU A 315 -9.12 13.80 3.85
N ASP A 316 -10.07 13.14 4.49
CA ASP A 316 -9.93 12.71 5.88
C ASP A 316 -9.19 11.37 5.93
N LEU A 317 -8.05 11.32 6.64
CA LEU A 317 -7.26 10.13 6.89
C LEU A 317 -7.24 9.73 8.37
N ASP A 318 -8.05 10.38 9.19
CA ASP A 318 -8.13 10.08 10.62
C ASP A 318 -8.68 8.68 10.87
N GLY A 319 -8.16 8.05 11.91
CA GLY A 319 -8.56 6.70 12.31
C GLY A 319 -8.11 5.57 11.36
N ILE A 320 -7.33 5.86 10.29
CA ILE A 320 -6.74 4.82 9.45
C ILE A 320 -5.60 4.13 10.19
N ILE A 321 -4.73 4.91 10.82
CA ILE A 321 -3.69 4.41 11.72
C ILE A 321 -4.35 4.15 13.07
N THR A 322 -4.29 2.91 13.52
CA THR A 322 -4.86 2.49 14.81
C THR A 322 -3.79 2.16 15.83
N ASP A 323 -2.57 1.88 15.39
CA ASP A 323 -1.51 1.39 16.24
C ASP A 323 -0.15 1.94 15.76
N SER A 324 0.70 2.34 16.72
CA SER A 324 2.06 2.84 16.48
C SER A 324 3.06 1.96 17.20
N PHE A 325 4.21 1.70 16.56
CA PHE A 325 5.29 0.85 17.04
C PHE A 325 6.63 1.48 16.71
N THR A 326 7.65 1.13 17.46
CA THR A 326 9.05 1.38 17.09
C THR A 326 9.55 0.31 16.11
N LEU A 327 10.70 0.53 15.49
CA LEU A 327 11.31 -0.47 14.62
C LEU A 327 11.62 -1.79 15.36
N ASP A 328 12.00 -1.72 16.64
CA ASP A 328 12.27 -2.91 17.47
C ASP A 328 11.01 -3.76 17.68
N GLU A 329 9.85 -3.14 17.63
CA GLU A 329 8.55 -3.78 17.83
C GLU A 329 7.90 -4.22 16.51
N ILE A 330 8.61 -4.14 15.36
CA ILE A 330 8.05 -4.41 14.04
C ILE A 330 7.37 -5.78 13.94
N ASN A 331 7.91 -6.80 14.63
CA ASN A 331 7.30 -8.12 14.63
C ASN A 331 5.98 -8.16 15.42
N SER A 332 5.85 -7.36 16.47
CA SER A 332 4.56 -7.19 17.19
C SER A 332 3.52 -6.52 16.29
N ALA A 333 3.93 -5.53 15.51
CA ALA A 333 3.07 -4.90 14.52
C ALA A 333 2.64 -5.90 13.42
N VAL A 334 3.57 -6.72 12.93
CA VAL A 334 3.27 -7.81 11.97
C VAL A 334 2.27 -8.80 12.56
N ASP A 335 2.44 -9.22 13.80
CA ASP A 335 1.53 -10.17 14.45
C ASP A 335 0.15 -9.56 14.68
N LEU A 336 0.06 -8.29 15.07
CA LEU A 336 -1.22 -7.60 15.16
C LEU A 336 -1.92 -7.55 13.79
N MET A 337 -1.19 -7.25 12.72
CA MET A 337 -1.76 -7.23 11.36
C MET A 337 -2.30 -8.60 10.92
N LYS A 338 -1.65 -9.71 11.29
CA LYS A 338 -2.15 -11.08 11.02
C LYS A 338 -3.52 -11.33 11.63
N THR A 339 -3.83 -10.71 12.77
CA THR A 339 -5.15 -10.84 13.40
C THR A 339 -6.27 -10.16 12.59
N GLY A 340 -5.92 -9.22 11.70
CA GLY A 340 -6.86 -8.38 10.97
C GLY A 340 -7.57 -7.32 11.82
N LYS A 341 -7.30 -7.22 13.12
CA LYS A 341 -8.03 -6.34 14.06
C LYS A 341 -7.61 -4.86 13.95
N CYS A 342 -6.38 -4.57 13.52
CA CYS A 342 -5.90 -3.20 13.35
C CYS A 342 -6.40 -2.54 12.05
N GLY A 343 -6.37 -1.22 11.97
CA GLY A 343 -6.44 -0.43 10.74
C GLY A 343 -5.12 -0.52 9.97
N ARG A 344 -4.28 0.48 10.13
CA ARG A 344 -2.88 0.47 9.69
C ARG A 344 -1.96 0.54 10.91
N CYS A 345 -0.91 -0.25 10.89
CA CYS A 345 0.20 -0.11 11.83
C CYS A 345 1.25 0.82 11.23
N VAL A 346 1.65 1.84 11.98
CA VAL A 346 2.76 2.72 11.64
C VAL A 346 3.99 2.34 12.46
N ILE A 347 5.15 2.40 11.83
CA ILE A 347 6.47 2.31 12.49
C ILE A 347 7.06 3.70 12.50
N GLU A 348 7.42 4.17 13.69
CA GLU A 348 8.06 5.48 13.92
C GLU A 348 9.54 5.28 14.23
N PHE A 349 10.38 6.18 13.71
CA PHE A 349 11.83 6.14 13.85
C PHE A 349 12.37 7.32 14.66
#